data_4cd219411ebda50ca16db7afdb70819a
#
_entry.id   4cd219411ebda50ca16db7afdb70819a
#
_cell.length_a   1.000
_cell.length_b   1.000
_cell.length_c   1.000
_cell.angle_alpha   90.00
_cell.angle_beta   90.00
_cell.angle_gamma   90.00
#
_symmetry.space_group_name_H-M   'P 1'
#
loop_
_entity.id
_entity.type
_entity.pdbx_description
1 polymer ?
#
loop_
_entity_poly.entity_id
_entity_poly.type
_entity_poly.pdbx_seq_one_letter_code
_entity_poly.pdbx_strand_id
1 'polypeptide(L)'
;MALNSDFQKLYVDGLITLFELDARALGAGILRFHGHIAYQDWERIYSAMGSTSGLVGSDALIGKIYDVGDQKTWYRNIIWQGQTFEPLALEVSGLEMRSDGKASAPTLSMANNINGIQGAVSAYCLQFSDFAGAKLKVITTLAKYLDADNFTAGNPTASNEAKEQLWYIEQKTSENAQAVTFELSNPIDFEGLKIPVRQISNYCHWCAMGNYRGEECQYTGAAMFTDKDEPTDDPALDRCSGSLASCHIRNNESRFGGFPASSLP
;
A
#
# COMPACT_ATOMS: atom_id res chain seq x y z
N MET A 1 6.42 -17.14 6.03
CA MET A 1 5.88 -17.95 4.91
C MET A 1 4.69 -18.84 5.30
N ALA A 2 4.37 -18.96 6.57
CA ALA A 2 3.19 -19.69 7.06
C ALA A 2 1.88 -19.06 6.58
N LEU A 3 1.78 -17.73 6.54
CA LEU A 3 0.59 -17.01 6.09
C LEU A 3 0.19 -17.34 4.65
N ASN A 4 1.15 -17.40 3.72
CA ASN A 4 0.85 -17.76 2.33
C ASN A 4 0.29 -19.16 2.18
N SER A 5 0.76 -20.12 3.00
CA SER A 5 0.24 -21.47 3.04
C SER A 5 -1.19 -21.50 3.60
N ASP A 6 -1.50 -20.64 4.57
CA ASP A 6 -2.85 -20.53 5.13
C ASP A 6 -3.84 -19.91 4.13
N PHE A 7 -3.42 -18.90 3.38
CA PHE A 7 -4.27 -18.30 2.32
C PHE A 7 -4.52 -19.23 1.11
N GLN A 8 -3.72 -20.26 0.94
CA GLN A 8 -3.95 -21.27 -0.11
C GLN A 8 -4.93 -22.38 0.31
N LYS A 9 -5.37 -22.38 1.56
CA LYS A 9 -6.36 -23.33 2.02
C LYS A 9 -7.74 -23.04 1.42
N LEU A 10 -8.54 -24.06 1.25
CA LEU A 10 -9.91 -23.96 0.71
C LEU A 10 -10.82 -23.06 1.57
N TYR A 11 -10.49 -22.93 2.84
CA TYR A 11 -11.18 -22.09 3.82
C TYR A 11 -10.16 -21.44 4.76
N VAL A 12 -10.27 -20.13 4.91
CA VAL A 12 -9.38 -19.32 5.76
C VAL A 12 -10.20 -18.83 6.95
N ASP A 13 -9.96 -19.44 8.12
CA ASP A 13 -10.59 -19.01 9.37
C ASP A 13 -9.89 -17.82 10.00
N GLY A 14 -10.71 -16.90 10.53
CA GLY A 14 -10.21 -15.83 11.37
C GLY A 14 -9.39 -14.78 10.64
N LEU A 15 -9.80 -14.46 9.41
CA LEU A 15 -9.20 -13.34 8.67
C LEU A 15 -9.48 -12.02 9.40
N ILE A 16 -8.42 -11.26 9.65
CA ILE A 16 -8.48 -9.97 10.31
C ILE A 16 -7.79 -8.93 9.43
N THR A 17 -8.48 -7.82 9.20
CA THR A 17 -7.93 -6.67 8.51
C THR A 17 -7.83 -5.50 9.46
N LEU A 18 -6.62 -4.97 9.60
CA LEU A 18 -6.28 -3.84 10.45
C LEU A 18 -5.87 -2.67 9.56
N PHE A 19 -6.15 -1.46 10.01
CA PHE A 19 -5.88 -0.22 9.28
C PHE A 19 -5.07 0.72 10.15
N GLU A 20 -3.99 1.22 9.61
CA GLU A 20 -3.17 2.25 10.23
C GLU A 20 -3.12 3.47 9.32
N LEU A 21 -3.73 4.57 9.76
CA LEU A 21 -3.73 5.85 9.05
C LEU A 21 -2.67 6.76 9.67
N ASP A 22 -1.58 6.96 8.94
CA ASP A 22 -0.51 7.89 9.33
C ASP A 22 -0.78 9.29 8.76
N ALA A 23 -1.30 10.15 9.59
CA ALA A 23 -1.60 11.54 9.28
C ALA A 23 -0.63 12.53 9.96
N ARG A 24 0.55 12.08 10.38
CA ARG A 24 1.55 12.94 11.05
C ARG A 24 2.00 14.11 10.18
N ALA A 25 2.07 13.92 8.86
CA ALA A 25 2.40 14.99 7.92
C ALA A 25 1.35 16.12 7.91
N LEU A 26 0.12 15.84 8.34
CA LEU A 26 -0.98 16.80 8.45
C LEU A 26 -1.15 17.37 9.88
N GLY A 27 -0.26 17.00 10.79
CA GLY A 27 -0.33 17.43 12.19
C GLY A 27 -1.23 16.57 13.08
N ALA A 28 -1.84 15.51 12.55
CA ALA A 28 -2.52 14.48 13.32
C ALA A 28 -1.52 13.40 13.77
N GLY A 29 -1.96 12.45 14.55
CA GLY A 29 -1.16 11.28 14.94
C GLY A 29 -1.26 10.13 13.94
N ILE A 30 -0.99 8.94 14.45
CA ILE A 30 -1.31 7.68 13.78
C ILE A 30 -2.62 7.16 14.37
N LEU A 31 -3.61 6.97 13.53
CA LEU A 31 -4.90 6.39 13.89
C LEU A 31 -4.91 4.91 13.52
N ARG A 32 -5.32 4.05 14.46
CA ARG A 32 -5.35 2.61 14.26
C ARG A 32 -6.74 2.08 14.52
N PHE A 33 -7.30 1.40 13.56
CA PHE A 33 -8.66 0.90 13.63
C PHE A 33 -8.83 -0.41 12.87
N HIS A 34 -9.92 -1.12 13.16
CA HIS A 34 -10.34 -2.32 12.44
C HIS A 34 -11.86 -2.30 12.23
N GLY A 35 -12.31 -3.05 11.21
CA GLY A 35 -13.75 -3.26 10.98
C GLY A 35 -14.37 -4.04 12.13
N HIS A 36 -15.69 -3.87 12.30
CA HIS A 36 -16.44 -4.66 13.26
C HIS A 36 -16.42 -6.14 12.84
N ILE A 37 -16.21 -7.02 13.82
CA ILE A 37 -16.22 -8.46 13.62
C ILE A 37 -17.54 -8.99 14.21
N ALA A 38 -18.27 -9.76 13.41
CA ALA A 38 -19.51 -10.35 13.87
C ALA A 38 -19.26 -11.29 15.07
N TYR A 39 -20.19 -11.30 16.04
CA TYR A 39 -20.06 -12.12 17.25
C TYR A 39 -19.81 -13.60 16.92
N GLN A 40 -20.50 -14.13 15.92
CA GLN A 40 -20.36 -15.53 15.50
C GLN A 40 -18.96 -15.84 14.96
N ASP A 41 -18.32 -14.88 14.28
CA ASP A 41 -16.96 -15.05 13.78
C ASP A 41 -15.96 -15.02 14.93
N TRP A 42 -16.14 -14.15 15.91
CA TRP A 42 -15.34 -14.14 17.13
C TRP A 42 -15.47 -15.46 17.91
N GLU A 43 -16.68 -15.94 18.09
CA GLU A 43 -16.93 -17.21 18.78
C GLU A 43 -16.23 -18.38 18.10
N ARG A 44 -16.25 -18.39 16.77
CA ARG A 44 -15.57 -19.40 15.96
C ARG A 44 -14.04 -19.30 16.10
N ILE A 45 -13.49 -18.08 16.07
CA ILE A 45 -12.07 -17.80 16.29
C ILE A 45 -11.62 -18.28 17.66
N TYR A 46 -12.36 -17.96 18.72
CA TYR A 46 -12.05 -18.39 20.08
C TYR A 46 -12.14 -19.90 20.26
N SER A 47 -13.14 -20.53 19.69
CA SER A 47 -13.31 -21.99 19.73
C SER A 47 -12.17 -22.71 19.01
N ALA A 48 -11.76 -22.20 17.85
CA ALA A 48 -10.64 -22.76 17.10
C ALA A 48 -9.30 -22.65 17.83
N MET A 49 -9.16 -21.67 18.74
CA MET A 49 -7.96 -21.47 19.56
C MET A 49 -8.01 -22.18 20.92
N GLY A 50 -9.00 -23.06 21.15
CA GLY A 50 -9.13 -23.84 22.37
C GLY A 50 -9.57 -23.07 23.61
N SER A 51 -10.05 -21.84 23.44
CA SER A 51 -10.54 -20.99 24.53
C SER A 51 -12.05 -20.99 24.59
N THR A 52 -12.64 -21.79 25.47
CA THR A 52 -14.10 -21.91 25.62
C THR A 52 -14.71 -20.94 26.64
N SER A 53 -13.92 -20.14 27.36
CA SER A 53 -14.42 -19.42 28.53
C SER A 53 -14.21 -17.89 28.53
N GLY A 54 -13.79 -17.29 27.43
CA GLY A 54 -13.44 -15.87 27.41
C GLY A 54 -14.54 -14.91 26.97
N LEU A 55 -15.67 -15.41 26.49
CA LEU A 55 -16.67 -14.57 25.81
C LEU A 55 -17.80 -14.06 26.70
N VAL A 56 -18.00 -14.65 27.86
CA VAL A 56 -19.11 -14.28 28.75
C VAL A 56 -18.57 -13.82 30.09
N GLY A 57 -18.52 -12.52 30.29
CA GLY A 57 -18.56 -11.93 31.62
C GLY A 57 -17.26 -11.65 32.32
N SER A 58 -16.10 -11.60 31.69
CA SER A 58 -14.94 -11.00 32.33
C SER A 58 -14.74 -9.55 31.84
N ASP A 59 -14.95 -8.64 32.74
CA ASP A 59 -14.90 -7.19 32.53
C ASP A 59 -13.53 -6.63 32.10
N ALA A 60 -12.54 -7.47 31.94
CA ALA A 60 -11.17 -7.04 31.73
C ALA A 60 -10.76 -6.83 30.27
N LEU A 61 -11.50 -7.37 29.31
CA LEU A 61 -11.21 -7.24 27.87
C LEU A 61 -12.45 -6.75 27.13
N ILE A 62 -12.81 -5.63 27.41
CA ILE A 62 -13.71 -4.60 26.98
C ILE A 62 -14.21 -4.78 25.55
N GLY A 63 -15.23 -5.59 25.38
CA GLY A 63 -16.10 -5.53 24.22
C GLY A 63 -17.45 -5.02 24.67
N LYS A 64 -17.93 -3.93 24.08
CA LYS A 64 -19.34 -3.58 24.18
C LYS A 64 -20.10 -4.39 23.15
N ILE A 65 -21.09 -5.16 23.58
CA ILE A 65 -22.03 -5.84 22.69
C ILE A 65 -23.13 -4.84 22.39
N TYR A 66 -23.30 -4.52 21.12
CA TYR A 66 -24.43 -3.75 20.66
C TYR A 66 -25.39 -4.68 19.90
N ASP A 67 -26.63 -4.70 20.29
CA ASP A 67 -27.69 -5.36 19.53
C ASP A 67 -28.11 -4.46 18.37
N VAL A 68 -27.76 -4.85 17.16
CA VAL A 68 -28.24 -4.20 15.93
C VAL A 68 -29.24 -5.14 15.28
N GLY A 69 -30.50 -5.04 15.65
CA GLY A 69 -31.54 -5.98 15.22
C GLY A 69 -31.29 -7.40 15.78
N ASP A 70 -31.38 -8.40 14.90
CA ASP A 70 -31.12 -9.80 15.28
C ASP A 70 -29.63 -10.19 15.29
N GLN A 71 -28.72 -9.25 15.01
CA GLN A 71 -27.29 -9.50 14.97
C GLN A 71 -26.57 -8.82 16.14
N LYS A 72 -25.87 -9.61 16.92
CA LYS A 72 -24.95 -9.11 17.94
C LYS A 72 -23.61 -8.78 17.29
N THR A 73 -23.21 -7.53 17.38
CA THR A 73 -21.92 -7.07 16.91
C THR A 73 -21.01 -6.79 18.09
N TRP A 74 -19.82 -7.33 18.07
CA TRP A 74 -18.86 -7.19 19.16
C TRP A 74 -17.81 -6.14 18.83
N TYR A 75 -17.70 -5.15 19.70
CA TYR A 75 -16.70 -4.08 19.62
C TYR A 75 -15.59 -4.38 20.61
N ARG A 76 -14.43 -4.75 20.12
CA ARG A 76 -13.27 -5.03 20.94
C ARG A 76 -12.02 -4.47 20.29
N ASN A 77 -11.13 -3.88 21.10
CA ASN A 77 -9.79 -3.53 20.66
C ASN A 77 -9.02 -4.79 20.27
N ILE A 78 -8.26 -4.72 19.20
CA ILE A 78 -7.32 -5.74 18.77
C ILE A 78 -5.91 -5.24 19.03
N ILE A 79 -5.07 -6.07 19.65
CA ILE A 79 -3.67 -5.78 19.88
C ILE A 79 -2.85 -6.55 18.83
N TRP A 80 -2.05 -5.82 18.09
CA TRP A 80 -1.17 -6.37 17.07
C TRP A 80 0.21 -5.69 17.15
N GLN A 81 1.26 -6.49 17.33
CA GLN A 81 2.64 -6.00 17.52
C GLN A 81 2.76 -4.91 18.61
N GLY A 82 2.06 -5.12 19.73
CA GLY A 82 2.00 -4.17 20.84
C GLY A 82 1.24 -2.88 20.56
N GLN A 83 0.57 -2.77 19.39
CA GLN A 83 -0.25 -1.62 19.05
C GLN A 83 -1.73 -1.95 19.17
N THR A 84 -2.51 -1.01 19.68
CA THR A 84 -3.96 -1.16 19.85
C THR A 84 -4.69 -0.60 18.65
N PHE A 85 -5.57 -1.42 18.07
CA PHE A 85 -6.48 -1.06 16.99
C PHE A 85 -7.90 -1.00 17.55
N GLU A 86 -8.55 0.15 17.39
CA GLU A 86 -9.91 0.39 17.90
C GLU A 86 -10.97 -0.07 16.90
N PRO A 87 -12.12 -0.57 17.37
CA PRO A 87 -13.21 -0.95 16.48
C PRO A 87 -13.88 0.28 15.88
N LEU A 88 -13.98 0.32 14.57
CA LEU A 88 -14.67 1.36 13.82
C LEU A 88 -15.48 0.71 12.69
N ALA A 89 -16.76 1.06 12.54
CA ALA A 89 -17.52 0.58 11.40
C ALA A 89 -16.96 1.18 10.12
N LEU A 90 -16.40 0.34 9.28
CA LEU A 90 -15.81 0.72 8.02
C LEU A 90 -16.01 -0.35 6.95
N GLU A 91 -16.02 0.09 5.72
CA GLU A 91 -16.06 -0.75 4.54
C GLU A 91 -14.98 -0.28 3.56
N VAL A 92 -14.22 -1.24 3.05
CA VAL A 92 -13.21 -0.97 2.01
C VAL A 92 -13.54 -1.81 0.80
N SER A 93 -13.60 -1.18 -0.35
CA SER A 93 -13.83 -1.85 -1.63
C SER A 93 -12.70 -1.55 -2.62
N GLY A 94 -12.47 -2.47 -3.56
CA GLY A 94 -11.51 -2.24 -4.64
C GLY A 94 -10.02 -2.42 -4.26
N LEU A 95 -9.69 -3.00 -3.09
CA LEU A 95 -8.30 -3.33 -2.72
C LEU A 95 -7.70 -4.49 -3.54
N GLU A 96 -8.44 -5.03 -4.47
CA GLU A 96 -8.04 -6.16 -5.28
C GLU A 96 -6.92 -5.76 -6.24
N MET A 97 -5.88 -6.57 -6.32
CA MET A 97 -4.87 -6.43 -7.37
C MET A 97 -5.42 -6.99 -8.67
N ARG A 98 -5.64 -6.13 -9.65
CA ARG A 98 -6.14 -6.50 -10.99
C ARG A 98 -4.98 -6.81 -11.92
N SER A 99 -5.11 -7.89 -12.68
CA SER A 99 -4.12 -8.28 -13.69
C SER A 99 -4.37 -7.63 -15.07
N ASP A 100 -5.45 -6.85 -15.20
CA ASP A 100 -5.85 -6.20 -16.46
C ASP A 100 -5.10 -4.87 -16.73
N GLY A 101 -4.14 -4.52 -15.87
CA GLY A 101 -3.32 -3.31 -16.02
C GLY A 101 -4.07 -2.00 -15.75
N LYS A 102 -5.32 -2.06 -15.28
CA LYS A 102 -6.04 -0.86 -14.87
C LYS A 102 -5.69 -0.51 -13.44
N ALA A 103 -5.46 0.77 -13.18
CA ALA A 103 -5.32 1.28 -11.83
C ALA A 103 -6.62 0.98 -11.05
N SER A 104 -6.48 0.43 -9.85
CA SER A 104 -7.60 0.29 -8.91
C SER A 104 -7.74 1.61 -8.17
N ALA A 105 -8.94 2.16 -8.11
CA ALA A 105 -9.29 3.29 -7.25
C ALA A 105 -10.13 2.76 -6.07
N PRO A 106 -9.50 2.23 -5.01
CA PRO A 106 -10.24 1.71 -3.89
C PRO A 106 -10.96 2.83 -3.14
N THR A 107 -12.05 2.47 -2.48
CA THR A 107 -12.75 3.40 -1.61
C THR A 107 -12.77 2.90 -0.18
N LEU A 108 -12.55 3.81 0.76
CA LEU A 108 -12.68 3.59 2.19
C LEU A 108 -13.87 4.38 2.70
N SER A 109 -14.92 3.71 3.16
CA SER A 109 -16.06 4.32 3.82
C SER A 109 -15.99 4.05 5.32
N MET A 110 -16.01 5.10 6.13
CA MET A 110 -15.90 5.04 7.59
C MET A 110 -17.16 5.60 8.22
N ALA A 111 -17.68 4.95 9.26
CA ALA A 111 -18.79 5.51 10.01
C ALA A 111 -18.39 6.85 10.66
N ASN A 112 -19.26 7.83 10.54
CA ASN A 112 -19.07 9.16 11.11
C ASN A 112 -19.41 9.20 12.61
N ASN A 113 -19.05 8.13 13.32
CA ASN A 113 -19.28 7.98 14.75
C ASN A 113 -18.11 7.19 15.36
N ILE A 114 -17.37 7.82 16.25
CA ILE A 114 -16.28 7.19 17.01
C ILE A 114 -16.68 7.18 18.48
N ASN A 115 -16.72 6.01 19.08
CA ASN A 115 -17.02 5.82 20.52
C ASN A 115 -18.33 6.51 20.97
N GLY A 116 -19.35 6.56 20.09
CA GLY A 116 -20.64 7.19 20.36
C GLY A 116 -20.69 8.70 20.08
N ILE A 117 -19.59 9.29 19.61
CA ILE A 117 -19.55 10.71 19.24
C ILE A 117 -19.88 10.84 17.75
N GLN A 118 -21.09 11.30 17.46
CA GLN A 118 -21.57 11.55 16.11
C GLN A 118 -20.81 12.74 15.49
N GLY A 119 -20.37 12.61 14.22
CA GLY A 119 -19.65 13.65 13.49
C GLY A 119 -18.16 13.71 13.83
N ALA A 120 -17.63 12.75 14.59
CA ALA A 120 -16.22 12.77 15.00
C ALA A 120 -15.27 12.69 13.80
N VAL A 121 -15.56 11.84 12.81
CA VAL A 121 -14.72 11.73 11.60
C VAL A 121 -14.78 13.01 10.79
N SER A 122 -15.94 13.63 10.64
CA SER A 122 -16.08 14.94 9.99
C SER A 122 -15.28 16.03 10.68
N ALA A 123 -15.28 16.07 12.02
CA ALA A 123 -14.46 17.02 12.78
C ALA A 123 -12.97 16.84 12.53
N TYR A 124 -12.49 15.60 12.47
CA TYR A 124 -11.11 15.31 12.09
C TYR A 124 -10.80 15.70 10.64
N CYS A 125 -11.72 15.46 9.71
CA CYS A 125 -11.57 15.89 8.33
C CYS A 125 -11.38 17.42 8.23
N LEU A 126 -12.21 18.19 8.91
CA LEU A 126 -12.09 19.65 8.95
C LEU A 126 -10.76 20.11 9.55
N GLN A 127 -10.29 19.44 10.59
CA GLN A 127 -9.05 19.82 11.27
C GLN A 127 -7.80 19.45 10.47
N PHE A 128 -7.82 18.35 9.73
CA PHE A 128 -6.64 17.75 9.09
C PHE A 128 -6.76 17.66 7.56
N SER A 129 -7.37 18.68 6.93
CA SER A 129 -7.46 18.80 5.47
C SER A 129 -8.00 17.54 4.79
N ASP A 130 -9.09 16.99 5.31
CA ASP A 130 -9.73 15.77 4.81
C ASP A 130 -8.80 14.54 4.72
N PHE A 131 -7.73 14.53 5.48
CA PHE A 131 -6.65 13.53 5.44
C PHE A 131 -5.97 13.37 4.06
N ALA A 132 -6.13 14.31 3.14
CA ALA A 132 -5.55 14.22 1.80
C ALA A 132 -4.02 14.07 1.86
N GLY A 133 -3.48 13.03 1.21
CA GLY A 133 -2.08 12.67 1.25
C GLY A 133 -1.65 11.86 2.47
N ALA A 134 -2.54 11.55 3.42
CA ALA A 134 -2.23 10.64 4.51
C ALA A 134 -2.00 9.22 4.02
N LYS A 135 -1.08 8.50 4.66
CA LYS A 135 -0.75 7.10 4.32
C LYS A 135 -1.68 6.15 5.04
N LEU A 136 -2.33 5.29 4.30
CA LEU A 136 -3.16 4.20 4.82
C LEU A 136 -2.46 2.87 4.62
N LYS A 137 -2.04 2.24 5.71
CA LYS A 137 -1.50 0.89 5.71
C LYS A 137 -2.61 -0.10 6.04
N VAL A 138 -2.89 -1.01 5.12
CA VAL A 138 -3.85 -2.10 5.30
C VAL A 138 -3.08 -3.37 5.62
N ILE A 139 -3.34 -3.94 6.79
CA ILE A 139 -2.65 -5.11 7.32
C ILE A 139 -3.65 -6.26 7.38
N THR A 140 -3.39 -7.31 6.62
CA THR A 140 -4.22 -8.52 6.61
C THR A 140 -3.48 -9.65 7.30
N THR A 141 -4.05 -10.19 8.36
CA THR A 141 -3.49 -11.27 9.16
C THR A 141 -4.57 -12.27 9.56
N LEU A 142 -4.20 -13.27 10.32
CA LEU A 142 -5.13 -14.25 10.89
C LEU A 142 -5.19 -14.13 12.41
N ALA A 143 -6.35 -14.41 12.99
CA ALA A 143 -6.55 -14.33 14.43
C ALA A 143 -5.52 -15.14 15.23
N LYS A 144 -5.09 -16.30 14.72
CA LYS A 144 -4.07 -17.14 15.36
C LYS A 144 -2.68 -16.50 15.45
N TYR A 145 -2.41 -15.42 14.71
CA TYR A 145 -1.14 -14.70 14.74
C TYR A 145 -1.18 -13.46 15.62
N LEU A 146 -2.35 -13.06 16.14
CA LEU A 146 -2.50 -11.91 17.02
C LEU A 146 -1.69 -12.07 18.31
N ASP A 147 -1.36 -10.96 18.93
CA ASP A 147 -0.63 -10.91 20.19
C ASP A 147 -1.35 -11.68 21.31
N ALA A 148 -0.58 -12.23 22.23
CA ALA A 148 -1.09 -13.01 23.35
C ALA A 148 -2.11 -12.24 24.21
N ASP A 149 -1.96 -10.92 24.30
CA ASP A 149 -2.83 -10.03 25.08
C ASP A 149 -4.30 -10.00 24.58
N ASN A 150 -4.55 -10.48 23.37
CA ASN A 150 -5.91 -10.63 22.87
C ASN A 150 -6.66 -11.82 23.47
N PHE A 151 -5.99 -12.74 24.15
CA PHE A 151 -6.53 -14.02 24.59
C PHE A 151 -6.24 -14.25 26.08
N THR A 152 -7.24 -14.67 26.85
CA THR A 152 -7.10 -14.91 28.29
C THR A 152 -6.11 -16.02 28.61
N ALA A 153 -5.96 -17.01 27.72
CA ALA A 153 -5.01 -18.11 27.87
C ALA A 153 -3.64 -17.82 27.21
N GLY A 154 -3.45 -16.59 26.70
CA GLY A 154 -2.32 -16.27 25.86
C GLY A 154 -2.44 -16.85 24.44
N ASN A 155 -1.45 -16.63 23.62
CA ASN A 155 -1.39 -17.13 22.24
C ASN A 155 0.00 -17.68 21.90
N PRO A 156 0.21 -19.00 21.97
CA PRO A 156 1.49 -19.60 21.65
C PRO A 156 1.85 -19.52 20.16
N THR A 157 0.86 -19.23 19.29
CA THR A 157 1.03 -19.11 17.84
C THR A 157 1.20 -17.65 17.39
N ALA A 158 1.27 -16.69 18.32
CA ALA A 158 1.48 -15.29 18.01
C ALA A 158 2.72 -15.09 17.12
N SER A 159 2.57 -14.35 16.05
CA SER A 159 3.66 -14.06 15.12
C SER A 159 3.38 -12.78 14.33
N ASN A 160 4.40 -12.23 13.72
CA ASN A 160 4.30 -11.03 12.88
C ASN A 160 3.92 -11.33 11.42
N GLU A 161 3.29 -12.47 11.17
CA GLU A 161 2.87 -12.88 9.82
C GLU A 161 1.67 -12.05 9.36
N ALA A 162 1.89 -11.17 8.40
CA ALA A 162 0.86 -10.33 7.81
C ALA A 162 1.15 -10.02 6.34
N LYS A 163 0.11 -9.70 5.59
CA LYS A 163 0.20 -9.07 4.27
C LYS A 163 -0.11 -7.59 4.44
N GLU A 164 0.82 -6.75 4.01
CA GLU A 164 0.67 -5.31 4.09
C GLU A 164 0.45 -4.71 2.71
N GLN A 165 -0.45 -3.75 2.63
CA GLN A 165 -0.68 -2.92 1.45
C GLN A 165 -0.61 -1.46 1.88
N LEU A 166 0.04 -0.63 1.08
CA LEU A 166 0.14 0.80 1.32
C LEU A 166 -0.69 1.55 0.29
N TRP A 167 -1.49 2.48 0.77
CA TRP A 167 -2.34 3.36 -0.01
C TRP A 167 -2.19 4.79 0.48
N TYR A 168 -2.63 5.76 -0.30
CA TYR A 168 -2.77 7.15 0.12
C TYR A 168 -4.23 7.56 0.05
N ILE A 169 -4.68 8.41 0.96
CA ILE A 169 -5.96 9.10 0.81
C ILE A 169 -5.77 10.18 -0.26
N GLU A 170 -6.47 10.05 -1.37
CA GLU A 170 -6.41 11.01 -2.47
C GLU A 170 -7.37 12.15 -2.20
N GLN A 171 -8.63 11.84 -1.96
CA GLN A 171 -9.66 12.84 -1.68
C GLN A 171 -10.82 12.24 -0.89
N LYS A 172 -11.55 13.12 -0.19
CA LYS A 172 -12.86 12.81 0.36
C LYS A 172 -13.92 12.96 -0.73
N THR A 173 -14.62 11.86 -1.04
CA THR A 173 -15.63 11.85 -2.12
C THR A 173 -17.04 12.12 -1.64
N SER A 174 -17.37 11.72 -0.42
CA SER A 174 -18.66 12.01 0.18
C SER A 174 -18.57 12.13 1.70
N GLU A 175 -19.50 12.94 2.25
CA GLU A 175 -19.64 13.12 3.69
C GLU A 175 -21.12 13.30 4.02
N ASN A 176 -21.60 12.54 4.99
CA ASN A 176 -22.92 12.68 5.53
C ASN A 176 -22.95 12.36 7.04
N ALA A 177 -24.10 12.43 7.66
CA ALA A 177 -24.23 12.18 9.10
C ALA A 177 -23.83 10.75 9.50
N GLN A 178 -23.97 9.77 8.60
CA GLN A 178 -23.70 8.36 8.88
C GLN A 178 -22.29 7.94 8.54
N ALA A 179 -21.73 8.43 7.43
CA ALA A 179 -20.44 7.97 6.92
C ALA A 179 -19.66 9.06 6.19
N VAL A 180 -18.36 8.90 6.16
CA VAL A 180 -17.42 9.67 5.34
C VAL A 180 -16.69 8.69 4.43
N THR A 181 -16.63 9.00 3.13
CA THR A 181 -16.02 8.13 2.11
C THR A 181 -14.81 8.82 1.49
N PHE A 182 -13.73 8.08 1.37
CA PHE A 182 -12.47 8.51 0.78
C PHE A 182 -12.13 7.65 -0.43
N GLU A 183 -11.54 8.26 -1.42
CA GLU A 183 -10.89 7.59 -2.53
C GLU A 183 -9.41 7.39 -2.20
N LEU A 184 -8.91 6.20 -2.52
CA LEU A 184 -7.53 5.82 -2.26
C LEU A 184 -6.77 5.71 -3.58
N SER A 185 -5.49 6.06 -3.54
CA SER A 185 -4.56 5.91 -4.66
C SER A 185 -3.37 5.05 -4.31
N ASN A 186 -2.77 4.46 -5.33
CA ASN A 186 -1.56 3.67 -5.17
C ASN A 186 -0.35 4.60 -5.00
N PRO A 187 0.63 4.28 -4.14
CA PRO A 187 1.89 5.02 -4.02
C PRO A 187 2.59 5.28 -5.37
N ILE A 188 2.48 4.35 -6.31
CA ILE A 188 3.08 4.45 -7.64
C ILE A 188 2.48 5.60 -8.46
N ASP A 189 1.20 5.89 -8.29
CA ASP A 189 0.50 6.94 -9.03
C ASP A 189 0.91 8.34 -8.55
N PHE A 190 1.20 8.48 -7.24
CA PHE A 190 1.63 9.75 -6.64
C PHE A 190 3.06 10.13 -6.98
N GLU A 191 3.94 9.16 -7.14
CA GLU A 191 5.37 9.43 -7.36
C GLU A 191 5.71 9.71 -8.83
N GLY A 192 4.73 9.70 -9.73
CA GLY A 192 4.96 9.89 -11.17
C GLY A 192 5.88 8.82 -11.77
N LEU A 193 5.97 7.68 -11.15
CA LEU A 193 6.78 6.55 -11.57
C LEU A 193 6.27 6.03 -12.91
N LYS A 194 7.00 6.33 -13.97
CA LYS A 194 6.73 5.75 -15.30
C LYS A 194 7.25 4.31 -15.33
N ILE A 195 6.35 3.35 -15.42
CA ILE A 195 6.70 1.96 -15.62
C ILE A 195 6.25 1.55 -17.04
N PRO A 196 7.14 1.02 -17.87
CA PRO A 196 8.55 0.72 -17.59
C PRO A 196 9.43 1.98 -17.55
N VAL A 197 10.42 1.97 -16.67
CA VAL A 197 11.43 3.04 -16.52
C VAL A 197 12.22 3.25 -17.81
N ARG A 198 12.38 2.19 -18.61
CA ARG A 198 13.06 2.18 -19.88
C ARG A 198 12.05 2.07 -21.04
N GLN A 199 11.97 3.10 -21.86
CA GLN A 199 11.14 3.08 -23.06
C GLN A 199 11.81 2.23 -24.16
N ILE A 200 11.01 1.42 -24.86
CA ILE A 200 11.46 0.71 -26.07
C ILE A 200 11.45 1.73 -27.21
N SER A 201 12.61 2.23 -27.56
CA SER A 201 12.81 3.19 -28.65
C SER A 201 14.13 2.89 -29.36
N ASN A 202 14.29 3.38 -30.59
CA ASN A 202 15.55 3.32 -31.31
C ASN A 202 16.60 4.33 -30.83
N TYR A 203 16.27 5.13 -29.83
CA TYR A 203 17.14 6.12 -29.22
C TYR A 203 17.83 5.54 -27.97
N CYS A 204 19.11 5.88 -27.78
CA CYS A 204 19.88 5.39 -26.65
C CYS A 204 19.38 5.94 -25.32
N HIS A 205 18.94 5.09 -24.42
CA HIS A 205 18.44 5.47 -23.10
C HIS A 205 19.47 6.19 -22.25
N TRP A 206 20.72 5.75 -22.32
CA TRP A 206 21.82 6.39 -21.58
C TRP A 206 22.04 7.84 -22.01
N CYS A 207 21.96 8.09 -23.30
CA CYS A 207 22.03 9.44 -23.85
C CYS A 207 20.85 10.30 -23.41
N ALA A 208 19.62 9.75 -23.43
CA ALA A 208 18.41 10.42 -22.99
C ALA A 208 18.45 10.83 -21.51
N MET A 209 19.10 10.03 -20.68
CA MET A 209 19.30 10.30 -19.25
C MET A 209 20.53 11.17 -18.94
N GLY A 210 21.24 11.67 -19.97
CA GLY A 210 22.44 12.47 -19.78
C GLY A 210 23.67 11.70 -19.30
N ASN A 211 23.62 10.35 -19.41
CA ASN A 211 24.68 9.45 -18.93
C ASN A 211 25.66 9.02 -20.05
N TYR A 212 25.88 9.91 -21.02
CA TYR A 212 26.95 9.73 -22.02
C TYR A 212 28.32 9.70 -21.31
N ARG A 213 29.17 8.74 -21.68
CA ARG A 213 30.43 8.40 -20.99
C ARG A 213 30.29 7.92 -19.55
N GLY A 214 29.06 7.76 -19.05
CA GLY A 214 28.80 7.28 -17.71
C GLY A 214 28.92 5.76 -17.56
N GLU A 215 28.49 5.25 -16.40
CA GLU A 215 28.67 3.85 -15.98
C GLU A 215 28.05 2.84 -16.94
N GLU A 216 26.91 3.12 -17.53
CA GLU A 216 26.23 2.21 -18.46
C GLU A 216 26.75 2.37 -19.89
N CYS A 217 27.02 3.61 -20.33
CA CYS A 217 27.57 3.90 -21.66
C CYS A 217 29.00 3.38 -21.80
N GLN A 218 29.85 3.61 -20.80
CA GLN A 218 31.25 3.18 -20.70
C GLN A 218 32.11 3.56 -21.93
N TYR A 219 31.77 4.61 -22.65
CA TYR A 219 32.64 5.10 -23.71
C TYR A 219 33.84 5.86 -23.12
N THR A 220 35.04 5.27 -23.20
CA THR A 220 36.29 5.84 -22.67
C THR A 220 37.27 6.28 -23.77
N GLY A 221 36.85 6.20 -25.03
CA GLY A 221 37.67 6.60 -26.17
C GLY A 221 38.04 8.09 -26.15
N ALA A 222 39.23 8.41 -26.66
CA ALA A 222 39.75 9.79 -26.76
C ALA A 222 39.05 10.59 -27.87
N ALA A 223 38.44 9.95 -28.86
CA ALA A 223 37.75 10.61 -29.92
C ALA A 223 36.48 11.32 -29.40
N MET A 224 36.31 12.58 -29.78
CA MET A 224 35.16 13.40 -29.40
C MET A 224 34.34 13.76 -30.63
N PHE A 225 33.03 13.86 -30.46
CA PHE A 225 32.10 14.15 -31.55
C PHE A 225 30.97 15.08 -31.04
N THR A 226 30.53 15.94 -31.94
CA THR A 226 29.35 16.80 -31.67
C THR A 226 28.06 15.98 -31.61
N ASP A 227 26.95 16.61 -31.25
CA ASP A 227 25.60 16.05 -31.29
C ASP A 227 25.13 15.66 -32.70
N LYS A 228 25.86 16.08 -33.75
CA LYS A 228 25.66 15.70 -35.15
C LYS A 228 26.63 14.64 -35.64
N ASP A 229 27.36 14.02 -34.69
CA ASP A 229 28.37 13.01 -35.00
C ASP A 229 29.58 13.49 -35.84
N GLU A 230 29.84 14.81 -35.86
CA GLU A 230 31.00 15.40 -36.48
C GLU A 230 32.21 15.36 -35.50
N PRO A 231 33.43 15.01 -35.95
CA PRO A 231 34.60 15.06 -35.11
C PRO A 231 34.87 16.47 -34.53
N THR A 232 35.27 16.54 -33.26
CA THR A 232 35.62 17.79 -32.59
C THR A 232 36.82 17.57 -31.69
N ASP A 233 37.62 18.61 -31.52
CA ASP A 233 38.72 18.66 -30.55
C ASP A 233 38.33 19.46 -29.30
N ASP A 234 37.09 20.02 -29.26
CA ASP A 234 36.60 20.78 -28.13
C ASP A 234 35.77 19.89 -27.18
N PRO A 235 36.27 19.65 -25.96
CA PRO A 235 35.55 18.82 -24.97
C PRO A 235 34.16 19.39 -24.60
N ALA A 236 33.92 20.67 -24.73
CA ALA A 236 32.62 21.28 -24.42
C ALA A 236 31.56 20.90 -25.45
N LEU A 237 31.95 20.51 -26.65
CA LEU A 237 31.09 20.09 -27.74
C LEU A 237 30.94 18.55 -27.81
N ASP A 238 31.65 17.79 -26.97
CA ASP A 238 31.58 16.32 -26.97
C ASP A 238 30.23 15.83 -26.45
N ARG A 239 29.35 15.40 -27.36
CA ARG A 239 28.00 14.93 -27.10
C ARG A 239 27.68 13.74 -27.96
N CYS A 240 26.73 12.93 -27.50
CA CYS A 240 26.21 11.78 -28.24
C CYS A 240 24.85 12.13 -28.87
N SER A 241 24.67 11.81 -30.15
CA SER A 241 23.37 11.95 -30.82
C SER A 241 22.31 10.97 -30.34
N GLY A 242 22.70 9.93 -29.58
CA GLY A 242 21.82 8.88 -29.09
C GLY A 242 21.38 7.86 -30.15
N SER A 243 21.92 7.94 -31.36
CA SER A 243 21.65 6.98 -32.43
C SER A 243 22.59 5.77 -32.34
N LEU A 244 22.20 4.64 -32.95
CA LEU A 244 23.09 3.48 -33.09
C LEU A 244 24.33 3.84 -33.94
N ALA A 245 24.16 4.67 -34.98
CA ALA A 245 25.27 5.15 -35.80
C ALA A 245 26.29 5.93 -34.97
N SER A 246 25.84 6.71 -33.98
CA SER A 246 26.72 7.40 -33.03
C SER A 246 27.56 6.44 -32.18
N CYS A 247 26.98 5.32 -31.75
CA CYS A 247 27.76 4.26 -31.07
C CYS A 247 28.73 3.56 -32.04
N HIS A 248 28.35 3.41 -33.31
CA HIS A 248 29.21 2.74 -34.29
C HIS A 248 30.51 3.52 -34.54
N ILE A 249 30.47 4.84 -34.76
CA ILE A 249 31.67 5.65 -34.94
C ILE A 249 32.58 5.69 -33.71
N ARG A 250 32.03 5.34 -32.55
CA ARG A 250 32.73 5.23 -31.26
C ARG A 250 33.19 3.81 -30.94
N ASN A 251 32.92 2.84 -31.81
CA ASN A 251 33.13 1.40 -31.56
C ASN A 251 32.53 0.95 -30.22
N ASN A 252 31.32 1.41 -29.88
CA ASN A 252 30.65 1.17 -28.62
C ASN A 252 29.24 0.57 -28.76
N GLU A 253 28.93 -0.11 -29.87
CA GLU A 253 27.60 -0.65 -30.19
C GLU A 253 27.13 -1.69 -29.15
N SER A 254 28.06 -2.44 -28.57
CA SER A 254 27.74 -3.45 -27.54
C SER A 254 27.09 -2.83 -26.29
N ARG A 255 27.29 -1.54 -26.09
CA ARG A 255 26.74 -0.74 -24.97
C ARG A 255 25.56 0.14 -25.38
N PHE A 256 25.05 -0.01 -26.60
CA PHE A 256 23.92 0.80 -27.05
C PHE A 256 22.68 0.56 -26.20
N GLY A 257 22.16 1.63 -25.61
CA GLY A 257 21.01 1.58 -24.69
C GLY A 257 19.64 1.62 -25.36
N GLY A 258 19.55 1.60 -26.70
CA GLY A 258 18.29 1.58 -27.44
C GLY A 258 17.93 0.20 -28.00
N PHE A 259 16.80 0.14 -28.69
CA PHE A 259 16.28 -1.07 -29.36
C PHE A 259 16.18 -0.81 -30.86
N PRO A 260 17.23 -1.13 -31.65
CA PRO A 260 17.27 -0.78 -33.09
C PRO A 260 16.10 -1.32 -33.90
N ALA A 261 15.53 -2.46 -33.49
CA ALA A 261 14.39 -3.10 -34.17
C ALA A 261 13.02 -2.49 -33.80
N SER A 262 12.96 -1.53 -32.89
CA SER A 262 11.67 -0.93 -32.48
C SER A 262 11.05 0.01 -33.50
N SER A 263 11.75 0.33 -34.57
CA SER A 263 11.30 1.19 -35.68
C SER A 263 10.91 0.40 -36.94
N LEU A 264 10.62 -0.89 -36.80
CA LEU A 264 10.07 -1.66 -37.91
C LEU A 264 8.66 -1.16 -38.23
N PRO A 265 8.34 -0.91 -39.53
CA PRO A 265 7.07 -0.37 -39.98
C PRO A 265 5.89 -1.30 -39.72
#